data_8639b39cf85d120bcc85fd5ac8e32baa
#
_entry.id   8639b39cf85d120bcc85fd5ac8e32baa
#
_cell.length_a   1.000
_cell.length_b   1.000
_cell.length_c   1.000
_cell.angle_alpha   90.00
_cell.angle_beta   90.00
_cell.angle_gamma   90.00
#
_symmetry.space_group_name_H-M   'P 1'
#
loop_
_entity.id
_entity.type
_entity.pdbx_description
1 polymer ?
#
loop_
_entity_poly.entity_id
_entity_poly.type
_entity_poly.pdbx_seq_one_letter_code
_entity_poly.pdbx_strand_id
1 'polypeptide(L)'
;MEYNRYGYGFGQDGQSYEDSNYMYTDQDTAYVIRPEQMGGGVSQQPQMKRMIPIVTIALILANVIAGIMCIGVDNYSRTGGLNYEYVKLNKEYGRLLSSMFLHSGFDHLVGNMFALFMFGSTVEKKLGSLRMTIIYFISGIASGLISMNLSHVMDPSRMHFSIGASGAVFGVMCAAVFLSVMGSKKASRRDMTIAIVLVVIYAIYTYEENIDIYAHIGGAIVGGILAFALNVRKWERFRENKFFKVLAIMLTIILSIIGIGEAGIGKTAADLPDKRIDFIKEQTVFEDDDTTYGEGLDLFCTDEHWTAFTSTDGDDIVEFDGNAEYKGSQVTVLIQFRIVGDCDDYKLGYFGINDQGQDSRGATDFMEAVCERAGQQ
;
A
#
# COMPACT_ATOMS: atom_id res chain seq x y z
N MET A 1 42.92 -7.98 53.48
CA MET A 1 41.56 -8.16 52.93
C MET A 1 41.67 -9.01 51.70
N GLU A 2 41.07 -10.19 51.68
CA GLU A 2 40.95 -10.99 50.44
C GLU A 2 39.62 -10.68 49.78
N TYR A 3 39.65 -10.45 48.46
CA TYR A 3 38.46 -10.18 47.66
C TYR A 3 38.13 -11.37 46.77
N ASN A 4 36.87 -11.72 46.66
CA ASN A 4 36.44 -12.75 45.71
C ASN A 4 36.28 -12.13 44.30
N ARG A 5 36.07 -13.01 43.32
CA ARG A 5 35.95 -12.65 41.88
C ARG A 5 34.80 -11.66 41.55
N TYR A 6 33.97 -11.29 42.55
CA TYR A 6 32.80 -10.40 42.41
C TYR A 6 32.91 -9.09 43.20
N GLY A 7 34.09 -8.78 43.78
CA GLY A 7 34.32 -7.48 44.43
C GLY A 7 33.83 -7.39 45.88
N TYR A 8 33.55 -8.51 46.57
CA TYR A 8 33.20 -8.50 47.98
C TYR A 8 34.45 -8.68 48.84
N GLY A 9 34.67 -7.72 49.74
CA GLY A 9 35.69 -7.80 50.78
C GLY A 9 35.12 -8.38 52.05
N PHE A 10 35.90 -9.26 52.72
CA PHE A 10 35.55 -9.80 54.05
C PHE A 10 36.36 -9.08 55.13
N GLY A 11 35.65 -8.50 56.11
CA GLY A 11 36.27 -7.98 57.31
C GLY A 11 36.74 -9.12 58.23
N GLN A 12 37.59 -8.80 59.23
CA GLN A 12 38.06 -9.76 60.22
C GLN A 12 36.93 -10.35 61.12
N ASP A 13 35.72 -9.76 61.04
CA ASP A 13 34.51 -10.15 61.74
C ASP A 13 33.60 -11.09 60.90
N GLY A 14 33.98 -11.47 59.69
CA GLY A 14 33.23 -12.38 58.83
C GLY A 14 32.00 -11.78 58.16
N GLN A 15 31.78 -10.46 58.25
CA GLN A 15 30.69 -9.79 57.52
C GLN A 15 31.16 -9.37 56.11
N SER A 16 30.30 -9.55 55.14
CA SER A 16 30.52 -9.10 53.76
C SER A 16 30.07 -7.64 53.61
N TYR A 17 30.93 -6.80 53.06
CA TYR A 17 30.60 -5.44 52.68
C TYR A 17 30.64 -5.32 51.16
N GLU A 18 29.59 -4.75 50.59
CA GLU A 18 29.54 -4.40 49.20
C GLU A 18 30.21 -3.02 49.03
N ASP A 19 31.39 -3.00 48.43
CA ASP A 19 32.11 -1.75 48.20
C ASP A 19 31.93 -1.29 46.77
N SER A 20 31.03 -0.32 46.57
CA SER A 20 30.63 0.23 45.26
C SER A 20 31.71 1.07 44.57
N ASN A 21 32.91 1.15 45.09
CA ASN A 21 33.99 2.08 44.70
C ASN A 21 35.08 1.46 43.84
N TYR A 22 34.93 0.22 43.29
CA TYR A 22 35.98 -0.42 42.51
C TYR A 22 35.62 -0.51 41.02
N MET A 23 36.54 0.00 40.17
CA MET A 23 36.51 -0.20 38.74
C MET A 23 37.63 -1.14 38.33
N TYR A 24 37.31 -2.29 37.71
CA TYR A 24 38.31 -3.20 37.17
C TYR A 24 38.76 -2.79 35.79
N THR A 25 40.05 -2.64 35.57
CA THR A 25 40.64 -2.58 34.23
C THR A 25 41.31 -3.92 33.92
N ASP A 26 41.35 -4.26 32.63
CA ASP A 26 41.70 -5.60 32.08
C ASP A 26 43.17 -6.07 32.25
N GLN A 27 43.90 -5.50 33.18
CA GLN A 27 45.28 -5.87 33.49
C GLN A 27 45.48 -5.86 35.01
N ASP A 28 45.37 -6.96 35.65
CA ASP A 28 45.77 -7.41 37.01
C ASP A 28 46.20 -6.36 38.08
N THR A 29 45.86 -5.11 37.95
CA THR A 29 46.10 -4.03 38.90
C THR A 29 44.80 -3.32 39.28
N ALA A 30 44.37 -3.56 40.52
CA ALA A 30 43.22 -2.85 41.08
C ALA A 30 43.67 -1.46 41.58
N TYR A 31 43.11 -0.42 41.02
CA TYR A 31 43.28 0.96 41.54
C TYR A 31 42.07 1.34 42.38
N VAL A 32 42.29 1.77 43.60
CA VAL A 32 41.25 2.38 44.44
C VAL A 32 41.14 3.84 44.05
N ILE A 33 40.04 4.21 43.38
CA ILE A 33 39.73 5.61 43.10
C ILE A 33 38.89 6.14 44.26
N ARG A 34 39.44 7.07 45.05
CA ARG A 34 38.71 7.74 46.13
C ARG A 34 37.64 8.63 45.54
N PRO A 35 36.42 8.73 46.15
CA PRO A 35 35.33 9.59 45.69
C PRO A 35 35.72 11.04 45.45
N GLU A 36 36.70 11.54 46.15
CA GLU A 36 37.23 12.88 46.04
C GLU A 36 38.04 13.15 44.76
N GLN A 37 38.41 12.11 44.00
CA GLN A 37 39.16 12.21 42.72
C GLN A 37 38.22 12.09 41.50
N MET A 38 36.97 11.71 41.72
CA MET A 38 35.93 11.84 40.70
C MET A 38 35.43 13.27 40.69
N GLY A 39 36.14 14.13 39.98
CA GLY A 39 35.67 15.50 39.68
C GLY A 39 34.21 15.40 39.19
N GLY A 40 33.31 16.01 39.95
CA GLY A 40 31.85 15.92 39.85
C GLY A 40 31.30 16.11 38.44
N GLY A 41 31.12 15.03 37.81
CA GLY A 41 30.35 14.92 36.59
C GLY A 41 29.71 13.54 36.62
N VAL A 42 28.55 13.42 37.27
CA VAL A 42 27.62 12.38 36.90
C VAL A 42 27.43 12.55 35.41
N SER A 43 28.08 11.67 34.63
CA SER A 43 27.83 11.56 33.21
C SER A 43 26.35 11.26 33.07
N GLN A 44 25.53 12.32 32.94
CA GLN A 44 24.15 12.15 32.50
C GLN A 44 24.27 11.43 31.17
N GLN A 45 23.93 10.15 31.16
CA GLN A 45 23.70 9.46 29.89
C GLN A 45 22.83 10.39 29.07
N PRO A 46 23.26 10.78 27.85
CA PRO A 46 22.48 11.69 27.04
C PRO A 46 21.09 11.09 26.94
N GLN A 47 20.11 11.73 27.56
CA GLN A 47 18.71 11.36 27.40
C GLN A 47 18.46 11.40 25.91
N MET A 48 18.34 10.24 25.28
CA MET A 48 17.94 10.16 23.88
C MET A 48 16.59 10.86 23.77
N LYS A 49 16.58 12.09 23.23
CA LYS A 49 15.34 12.79 22.93
C LYS A 49 14.43 11.81 22.20
N ARG A 50 13.29 11.52 22.78
CA ARG A 50 12.27 10.66 22.15
C ARG A 50 11.89 11.35 20.84
N MET A 51 12.42 10.86 19.74
CA MET A 51 12.01 11.33 18.41
C MET A 51 10.59 10.82 18.13
N ILE A 52 9.67 11.75 17.97
CA ILE A 52 8.31 11.44 17.51
C ILE A 52 8.40 11.14 16.01
N PRO A 53 7.92 9.99 15.53
CA PRO A 53 7.97 9.60 14.12
C PRO A 53 6.83 10.31 13.35
N ILE A 54 7.01 11.59 13.05
CA ILE A 54 5.96 12.49 12.54
C ILE A 54 5.51 12.08 11.14
N VAL A 55 6.45 11.69 10.25
CA VAL A 55 6.12 11.24 8.89
C VAL A 55 5.32 9.94 8.93
N THR A 56 5.73 8.98 9.76
CA THR A 56 5.00 7.73 9.96
C THR A 56 3.56 8.00 10.41
N ILE A 57 3.38 8.90 11.38
CA ILE A 57 2.05 9.30 11.86
C ILE A 57 1.25 9.99 10.75
N ALA A 58 1.86 10.90 10.00
CA ALA A 58 1.20 11.60 8.89
C ALA A 58 0.73 10.63 7.79
N LEU A 59 1.55 9.65 7.43
CA LEU A 59 1.18 8.61 6.47
C LEU A 59 0.02 7.73 6.97
N ILE A 60 0.03 7.35 8.24
CA ILE A 60 -1.08 6.61 8.85
C ILE A 60 -2.37 7.43 8.77
N LEU A 61 -2.32 8.70 9.18
CA LEU A 61 -3.49 9.58 9.14
C LEU A 61 -4.01 9.75 7.71
N ALA A 62 -3.14 9.94 6.72
CA ALA A 62 -3.52 10.06 5.32
C ALA A 62 -4.25 8.80 4.82
N ASN A 63 -3.72 7.60 5.11
CA ASN A 63 -4.37 6.35 4.73
C ASN A 63 -5.71 6.13 5.45
N VAL A 64 -5.79 6.47 6.73
CA VAL A 64 -7.06 6.39 7.48
C VAL A 64 -8.10 7.36 6.91
N ILE A 65 -7.71 8.60 6.58
CA ILE A 65 -8.60 9.57 5.95
C ILE A 65 -9.11 9.03 4.61
N ALA A 66 -8.20 8.52 3.75
CA ALA A 66 -8.59 7.92 2.47
C ALA A 66 -9.55 6.73 2.68
N GLY A 67 -9.25 5.83 3.64
CA GLY A 67 -10.12 4.72 3.98
C GLY A 67 -11.51 5.14 4.44
N ILE A 68 -11.60 6.20 5.26
CA ILE A 68 -12.91 6.77 5.68
C ILE A 68 -13.66 7.34 4.48
N MET A 69 -12.97 8.03 3.57
CA MET A 69 -13.59 8.59 2.36
C MET A 69 -14.11 7.52 1.40
N CYS A 70 -13.56 6.30 1.45
CA CYS A 70 -14.04 5.17 0.64
C CYS A 70 -15.22 4.43 1.25
N ILE A 71 -15.63 4.72 2.49
CA ILE A 71 -16.79 4.06 3.13
C ILE A 71 -18.07 4.40 2.34
N GLY A 72 -18.74 3.38 1.82
CA GLY A 72 -19.97 3.53 1.03
C GLY A 72 -19.75 4.07 -0.37
N VAL A 73 -18.51 4.08 -0.86
CA VAL A 73 -18.18 4.39 -2.25
C VAL A 73 -17.88 3.08 -2.97
N ASP A 74 -18.72 2.71 -3.92
CA ASP A 74 -18.49 1.54 -4.75
C ASP A 74 -17.43 1.83 -5.83
N ASN A 75 -16.75 0.78 -6.28
CA ASN A 75 -15.77 0.82 -7.38
C ASN A 75 -14.56 1.78 -7.23
N TYR A 76 -14.23 2.25 -6.02
CA TYR A 76 -13.03 3.08 -5.80
C TYR A 76 -11.72 2.38 -6.26
N SER A 77 -11.70 1.06 -6.32
CA SER A 77 -10.58 0.30 -6.89
C SER A 77 -10.42 0.56 -8.39
N ARG A 78 -11.52 0.73 -9.12
CA ARG A 78 -11.50 1.07 -10.56
C ARG A 78 -11.13 2.53 -10.79
N THR A 79 -11.65 3.45 -9.98
CA THR A 79 -11.38 4.88 -10.15
C THR A 79 -9.96 5.29 -9.81
N GLY A 80 -9.34 4.68 -8.81
CA GLY A 80 -8.00 5.05 -8.34
C GLY A 80 -7.00 3.90 -8.20
N GLY A 81 -7.44 2.66 -8.41
CA GLY A 81 -6.58 1.48 -8.35
C GLY A 81 -5.60 1.41 -9.51
N LEU A 82 -4.46 0.77 -9.25
CA LEU A 82 -3.40 0.63 -10.23
C LEU A 82 -3.73 -0.52 -11.18
N ASN A 83 -3.75 -0.24 -12.46
CA ASN A 83 -4.01 -1.18 -13.54
C ASN A 83 -3.11 -0.87 -14.73
N TYR A 84 -2.71 -1.89 -15.50
CA TYR A 84 -1.76 -1.76 -16.60
C TYR A 84 -2.33 -0.90 -17.73
N GLU A 85 -3.55 -1.16 -18.16
CA GLU A 85 -4.21 -0.49 -19.26
C GLU A 85 -4.36 1.00 -18.97
N TYR A 86 -4.92 1.35 -17.81
CA TYR A 86 -5.10 2.74 -17.40
C TYR A 86 -3.78 3.51 -17.31
N VAL A 87 -2.71 2.89 -16.82
CA VAL A 87 -1.41 3.57 -16.68
C VAL A 87 -0.66 3.65 -17.99
N LYS A 88 -0.62 2.55 -18.76
CA LYS A 88 0.22 2.47 -19.98
C LYS A 88 -0.46 3.05 -21.20
N LEU A 89 -1.74 2.76 -21.39
CA LEU A 89 -2.50 3.15 -22.58
C LEU A 89 -3.17 4.51 -22.36
N ASN A 90 -3.93 4.67 -21.27
CA ASN A 90 -4.64 5.92 -20.98
C ASN A 90 -3.75 6.99 -20.32
N LYS A 91 -2.48 6.64 -19.94
CA LYS A 91 -1.50 7.56 -19.33
C LYS A 91 -1.94 8.14 -17.98
N GLU A 92 -2.78 7.41 -17.25
CA GLU A 92 -3.28 7.81 -15.93
C GLU A 92 -2.22 7.54 -14.84
N TYR A 93 -1.08 8.22 -14.93
CA TYR A 93 0.06 8.02 -14.03
C TYR A 93 -0.24 8.36 -12.56
N GLY A 94 -1.28 9.14 -12.30
CA GLY A 94 -1.76 9.44 -10.95
C GLY A 94 -2.11 8.17 -10.15
N ARG A 95 -2.53 7.10 -10.83
CA ARG A 95 -2.84 5.79 -10.23
C ARG A 95 -1.66 5.12 -9.52
N LEU A 96 -0.42 5.43 -9.92
CA LEU A 96 0.77 4.97 -9.22
C LEU A 96 0.85 5.50 -7.78
N LEU A 97 0.20 6.61 -7.52
CA LEU A 97 0.16 7.23 -6.20
C LEU A 97 -1.16 6.97 -5.49
N SER A 98 -2.31 7.11 -6.19
CA SER A 98 -3.63 6.94 -5.59
C SER A 98 -3.86 5.52 -5.05
N SER A 99 -3.42 4.51 -5.78
CA SER A 99 -3.54 3.11 -5.35
C SER A 99 -2.93 2.83 -3.99
N MET A 100 -1.89 3.58 -3.59
CA MET A 100 -1.22 3.43 -2.30
C MET A 100 -2.07 3.87 -1.10
N PHE A 101 -3.19 4.57 -1.33
CA PHE A 101 -4.08 5.07 -0.27
C PHE A 101 -5.43 4.34 -0.24
N LEU A 102 -5.74 3.54 -1.25
CA LEU A 102 -6.95 2.72 -1.32
C LEU A 102 -6.76 1.38 -0.62
N HIS A 103 -7.81 0.84 -0.02
CA HIS A 103 -7.76 -0.44 0.70
C HIS A 103 -9.04 -1.24 0.45
N SER A 104 -8.91 -2.54 0.22
CA SER A 104 -10.03 -3.45 -0.08
C SER A 104 -11.00 -3.68 1.09
N GLY A 105 -10.63 -3.24 2.30
CA GLY A 105 -11.47 -3.37 3.48
C GLY A 105 -10.79 -2.89 4.75
N PHE A 106 -11.56 -2.92 5.85
CA PHE A 106 -11.11 -2.44 7.15
C PHE A 106 -9.89 -3.21 7.67
N ASP A 107 -9.92 -4.55 7.57
CA ASP A 107 -8.83 -5.40 8.06
C ASP A 107 -7.53 -5.15 7.28
N HIS A 108 -7.63 -4.97 5.95
CA HIS A 108 -6.50 -4.62 5.10
C HIS A 108 -5.90 -3.26 5.49
N LEU A 109 -6.73 -2.25 5.73
CA LEU A 109 -6.26 -0.95 6.23
C LEU A 109 -5.57 -1.07 7.59
N VAL A 110 -6.21 -1.74 8.56
CA VAL A 110 -5.68 -1.87 9.92
C VAL A 110 -4.34 -2.62 9.93
N GLY A 111 -4.23 -3.72 9.17
CA GLY A 111 -2.98 -4.49 9.03
C GLY A 111 -1.85 -3.63 8.49
N ASN A 112 -2.09 -2.87 7.40
CA ASN A 112 -1.12 -1.94 6.84
C ASN A 112 -0.70 -0.85 7.83
N MET A 113 -1.65 -0.23 8.54
CA MET A 113 -1.36 0.83 9.50
C MET A 113 -0.59 0.32 10.71
N PHE A 114 -0.91 -0.87 11.19
CA PHE A 114 -0.15 -1.50 12.27
C PHE A 114 1.31 -1.77 11.87
N ALA A 115 1.53 -2.39 10.71
CA ALA A 115 2.87 -2.65 10.21
C ALA A 115 3.64 -1.34 9.95
N LEU A 116 2.98 -0.33 9.35
CA LEU A 116 3.58 0.98 9.13
C LEU A 116 3.98 1.66 10.43
N PHE A 117 3.16 1.59 11.48
CA PHE A 117 3.50 2.14 12.79
C PHE A 117 4.73 1.47 13.39
N MET A 118 4.78 0.14 13.39
CA MET A 118 5.86 -0.64 13.99
C MET A 118 7.19 -0.41 13.26
N PHE A 119 7.19 -0.62 11.95
CA PHE A 119 8.41 -0.58 11.15
C PHE A 119 8.80 0.84 10.71
N GLY A 120 7.83 1.66 10.35
CA GLY A 120 8.03 3.04 9.95
C GLY A 120 8.63 3.88 11.08
N SER A 121 8.12 3.73 12.30
CA SER A 121 8.71 4.36 13.48
C SER A 121 10.19 3.99 13.67
N THR A 122 10.57 2.76 13.38
CA THR A 122 11.95 2.29 13.48
C THR A 122 12.83 2.92 12.39
N VAL A 123 12.36 2.93 11.14
CA VAL A 123 13.08 3.53 10.00
C VAL A 123 13.24 5.03 10.20
N GLU A 124 12.16 5.74 10.57
CA GLU A 124 12.20 7.19 10.76
C GLU A 124 13.13 7.61 11.89
N LYS A 125 13.14 6.87 13.02
CA LYS A 125 14.07 7.13 14.13
C LYS A 125 15.53 6.88 13.75
N LYS A 126 15.81 5.87 12.93
CA LYS A 126 17.18 5.52 12.53
C LYS A 126 17.71 6.39 11.39
N LEU A 127 16.92 6.64 10.35
CA LEU A 127 17.33 7.35 9.15
C LEU A 127 16.87 8.82 9.09
N GLY A 128 15.84 9.18 9.86
CA GLY A 128 15.19 10.50 9.82
C GLY A 128 14.03 10.56 8.84
N SER A 129 13.21 11.60 9.01
CA SER A 129 11.92 11.77 8.32
C SER A 129 12.03 11.78 6.80
N LEU A 130 13.00 12.51 6.21
CA LEU A 130 13.13 12.62 4.76
C LEU A 130 13.40 11.25 4.09
N ARG A 131 14.28 10.45 4.69
CA ARG A 131 14.58 9.12 4.13
C ARG A 131 13.43 8.15 4.32
N MET A 132 12.68 8.28 5.41
CA MET A 132 11.44 7.52 5.60
C MET A 132 10.43 7.85 4.49
N THR A 133 10.21 9.14 4.17
CA THR A 133 9.36 9.58 3.06
C THR A 133 9.82 8.97 1.73
N ILE A 134 11.11 9.07 1.43
CA ILE A 134 11.70 8.52 0.20
C ILE A 134 11.47 7.00 0.11
N ILE A 135 11.76 6.26 1.19
CA ILE A 135 11.59 4.80 1.21
C ILE A 135 10.13 4.43 0.98
N TYR A 136 9.18 5.08 1.67
CA TYR A 136 7.77 4.78 1.54
C TYR A 136 7.26 5.00 0.11
N PHE A 137 7.41 6.21 -0.43
CA PHE A 137 6.84 6.54 -1.74
C PHE A 137 7.57 5.84 -2.89
N ILE A 138 8.89 5.77 -2.88
CA ILE A 138 9.62 5.10 -3.97
C ILE A 138 9.39 3.59 -3.95
N SER A 139 9.36 2.95 -2.77
CA SER A 139 9.03 1.52 -2.70
C SER A 139 7.60 1.26 -3.15
N GLY A 140 6.63 2.10 -2.76
CA GLY A 140 5.24 1.96 -3.17
C GLY A 140 5.05 2.12 -4.68
N ILE A 141 5.58 3.19 -5.27
CA ILE A 141 5.49 3.41 -6.72
C ILE A 141 6.20 2.29 -7.49
N ALA A 142 7.41 1.93 -7.09
CA ALA A 142 8.17 0.87 -7.77
C ALA A 142 7.50 -0.51 -7.62
N SER A 143 6.94 -0.81 -6.46
CA SER A 143 6.19 -2.06 -6.24
C SER A 143 4.97 -2.14 -7.14
N GLY A 144 4.22 -1.05 -7.26
CA GLY A 144 3.09 -0.95 -8.18
C GLY A 144 3.49 -1.16 -9.64
N LEU A 145 4.57 -0.49 -10.09
CA LEU A 145 5.11 -0.69 -11.44
C LEU A 145 5.53 -2.14 -11.69
N ILE A 146 6.16 -2.79 -10.73
CA ILE A 146 6.57 -4.21 -10.84
C ILE A 146 5.31 -5.09 -10.92
N SER A 147 4.36 -4.87 -10.01
CA SER A 147 3.16 -5.68 -9.94
C SER A 147 2.33 -5.57 -11.21
N MET A 148 1.96 -4.38 -11.64
CA MET A 148 1.11 -4.21 -12.81
C MET A 148 1.73 -4.83 -14.08
N ASN A 149 3.07 -4.70 -14.28
CA ASN A 149 3.71 -5.30 -15.44
C ASN A 149 3.79 -6.84 -15.34
N LEU A 150 4.09 -7.39 -14.15
CA LEU A 150 4.15 -8.85 -13.99
C LEU A 150 2.77 -9.49 -14.04
N SER A 151 1.76 -8.90 -13.42
CA SER A 151 0.38 -9.40 -13.49
C SER A 151 -0.13 -9.43 -14.93
N HIS A 152 0.13 -8.35 -15.70
CA HIS A 152 -0.23 -8.29 -17.11
C HIS A 152 0.49 -9.35 -17.96
N VAL A 153 1.79 -9.61 -17.72
CA VAL A 153 2.54 -10.66 -18.45
C VAL A 153 2.07 -12.07 -18.08
N MET A 154 1.68 -12.29 -16.81
CA MET A 154 1.25 -13.61 -16.33
C MET A 154 -0.18 -13.96 -16.73
N ASP A 155 -1.07 -12.98 -16.75
CA ASP A 155 -2.46 -13.14 -17.18
C ASP A 155 -2.94 -11.88 -17.92
N PRO A 156 -2.65 -11.79 -19.24
CA PRO A 156 -3.04 -10.63 -20.05
C PRO A 156 -4.55 -10.47 -20.22
N SER A 157 -5.31 -11.55 -20.01
CA SER A 157 -6.77 -11.57 -20.19
C SER A 157 -7.53 -11.03 -18.97
N ARG A 158 -6.87 -10.89 -17.82
CA ARG A 158 -7.51 -10.47 -16.58
C ARG A 158 -7.20 -9.02 -16.26
N MET A 159 -8.23 -8.20 -16.17
CA MET A 159 -8.12 -6.87 -15.57
C MET A 159 -7.78 -6.98 -14.10
N HIS A 160 -6.57 -6.61 -13.74
CA HIS A 160 -6.10 -6.66 -12.35
C HIS A 160 -5.93 -5.25 -11.80
N PHE A 161 -6.70 -4.93 -10.75
CA PHE A 161 -6.56 -3.69 -10.01
C PHE A 161 -5.79 -3.93 -8.71
N SER A 162 -4.62 -3.31 -8.58
CA SER A 162 -3.83 -3.36 -7.35
C SER A 162 -4.12 -2.11 -6.51
N ILE A 163 -4.49 -2.31 -5.25
CA ILE A 163 -4.75 -1.27 -4.25
C ILE A 163 -4.10 -1.62 -2.93
N GLY A 164 -3.65 -0.63 -2.20
CA GLY A 164 -3.10 -0.78 -0.86
C GLY A 164 -1.75 -0.10 -0.65
N ALA A 165 -1.52 0.31 0.58
CA ALA A 165 -0.22 0.78 1.03
C ALA A 165 0.82 -0.36 1.12
N SER A 166 0.41 -1.61 0.94
CA SER A 166 1.19 -2.80 1.31
C SER A 166 2.56 -2.88 0.63
N GLY A 167 2.66 -2.54 -0.66
CA GLY A 167 3.95 -2.51 -1.35
C GLY A 167 4.95 -1.54 -0.71
N ALA A 168 4.50 -0.34 -0.34
CA ALA A 168 5.31 0.63 0.41
C ALA A 168 5.64 0.11 1.82
N VAL A 169 4.67 -0.50 2.50
CA VAL A 169 4.83 -1.06 3.85
C VAL A 169 5.86 -2.18 3.85
N PHE A 170 5.82 -3.13 2.88
CA PHE A 170 6.85 -4.16 2.74
C PHE A 170 8.23 -3.55 2.48
N GLY A 171 8.33 -2.47 1.71
CA GLY A 171 9.57 -1.73 1.54
C GLY A 171 10.11 -1.17 2.86
N VAL A 172 9.25 -0.54 3.65
CA VAL A 172 9.59 -0.03 4.98
C VAL A 172 9.95 -1.15 5.96
N MET A 173 9.25 -2.29 5.91
CA MET A 173 9.56 -3.48 6.72
C MET A 173 10.95 -4.03 6.41
N CYS A 174 11.26 -4.23 5.13
CA CYS A 174 12.57 -4.70 4.71
C CYS A 174 13.69 -3.70 5.09
N ALA A 175 13.43 -2.40 4.93
CA ALA A 175 14.35 -1.35 5.40
C ALA A 175 14.59 -1.42 6.91
N ALA A 176 13.55 -1.61 7.72
CA ALA A 176 13.68 -1.72 9.17
C ALA A 176 14.49 -2.95 9.59
N VAL A 177 14.26 -4.11 8.95
CA VAL A 177 15.03 -5.34 9.16
C VAL A 177 16.50 -5.11 8.81
N PHE A 178 16.77 -4.59 7.62
CA PHE A 178 18.12 -4.26 7.16
C PHE A 178 18.87 -3.38 8.16
N LEU A 179 18.25 -2.27 8.58
CA LEU A 179 18.82 -1.33 9.55
C LEU A 179 19.01 -1.94 10.94
N SER A 180 18.23 -2.92 11.31
CA SER A 180 18.37 -3.64 12.58
C SER A 180 19.55 -4.61 12.56
N VAL A 181 19.80 -5.25 11.41
CA VAL A 181 20.93 -6.16 11.20
C VAL A 181 22.25 -5.39 11.10
N MET A 182 22.30 -4.33 10.28
CA MET A 182 23.54 -3.61 9.97
C MET A 182 23.92 -2.57 11.02
N GLY A 183 22.95 -2.06 11.78
CA GLY A 183 23.14 -0.94 12.72
C GLY A 183 23.70 -1.31 14.10
N SER A 184 23.83 -2.59 14.42
CA SER A 184 24.22 -3.04 15.74
C SER A 184 25.45 -3.95 15.69
N LYS A 185 26.56 -3.52 16.32
CA LYS A 185 27.67 -4.41 16.65
C LYS A 185 27.24 -5.59 17.56
N LYS A 186 26.06 -5.51 18.14
CA LYS A 186 25.38 -6.50 18.98
C LYS A 186 23.90 -6.62 18.54
N ALA A 187 23.62 -6.67 17.23
CA ALA A 187 22.27 -7.07 16.80
C ALA A 187 21.99 -8.43 17.43
N SER A 188 21.15 -8.46 18.44
CA SER A 188 20.75 -9.71 19.06
C SER A 188 20.13 -10.56 17.95
N ARG A 189 20.58 -11.81 17.83
CA ARG A 189 19.91 -12.80 16.95
C ARG A 189 18.40 -12.77 17.19
N ARG A 190 18.01 -12.51 18.43
CA ARG A 190 16.61 -12.36 18.85
C ARG A 190 15.88 -11.23 18.12
N ASP A 191 16.47 -10.03 18.01
CA ASP A 191 15.79 -8.88 17.38
C ASP A 191 15.64 -9.10 15.86
N MET A 192 16.64 -9.73 15.25
CA MET A 192 16.58 -10.14 13.84
C MET A 192 15.51 -11.21 13.62
N THR A 193 15.47 -12.23 14.48
CA THR A 193 14.47 -13.29 14.40
C THR A 193 13.06 -12.73 14.56
N ILE A 194 12.83 -11.85 15.54
CA ILE A 194 11.53 -11.20 15.74
C ILE A 194 11.13 -10.41 14.49
N ALA A 195 12.03 -9.62 13.91
CA ALA A 195 11.74 -8.84 12.71
C ALA A 195 11.38 -9.74 11.51
N ILE A 196 12.13 -10.82 11.29
CA ILE A 196 11.85 -11.79 10.22
C ILE A 196 10.52 -12.50 10.47
N VAL A 197 10.27 -12.96 11.70
CA VAL A 197 9.00 -13.62 12.06
C VAL A 197 7.81 -12.70 11.82
N LEU A 198 7.90 -11.43 12.20
CA LEU A 198 6.83 -10.46 11.95
C LEU A 198 6.59 -10.22 10.46
N VAL A 199 7.66 -10.16 9.65
CA VAL A 199 7.53 -10.06 8.18
C VAL A 199 6.84 -11.31 7.61
N VAL A 200 7.24 -12.51 8.07
CA VAL A 200 6.64 -13.77 7.61
C VAL A 200 5.19 -13.89 8.04
N ILE A 201 4.85 -13.56 9.30
CA ILE A 201 3.46 -13.55 9.78
C ILE A 201 2.62 -12.59 8.94
N TYR A 202 3.13 -11.38 8.69
CA TYR A 202 2.43 -10.40 7.88
C TYR A 202 2.26 -10.87 6.42
N ALA A 203 3.28 -11.50 5.85
CA ALA A 203 3.19 -12.09 4.50
C ALA A 203 2.18 -13.22 4.42
N ILE A 204 2.09 -14.09 5.45
CA ILE A 204 1.09 -15.17 5.52
C ILE A 204 -0.31 -14.57 5.67
N TYR A 205 -0.50 -13.62 6.59
CA TYR A 205 -1.78 -12.95 6.79
C TYR A 205 -2.31 -12.32 5.50
N THR A 206 -1.42 -11.71 4.71
CA THR A 206 -1.80 -11.09 3.45
C THR A 206 -1.99 -12.09 2.30
N TYR A 207 -1.52 -13.32 2.41
CA TYR A 207 -1.64 -14.35 1.35
C TYR A 207 -3.08 -14.89 1.23
N GLU A 208 -3.84 -14.96 2.31
CA GLU A 208 -5.21 -15.52 2.31
C GLU A 208 -6.25 -14.60 1.63
N GLU A 209 -5.93 -13.33 1.35
CA GLU A 209 -6.88 -12.33 0.85
C GLU A 209 -6.76 -12.01 -0.66
N ASN A 210 -6.24 -12.89 -1.51
CA ASN A 210 -5.97 -12.62 -2.94
C ASN A 210 -5.08 -11.40 -3.18
N ILE A 211 -4.07 -11.21 -2.35
CA ILE A 211 -3.24 -10.02 -2.32
C ILE A 211 -2.12 -10.11 -3.35
N ASP A 212 -1.76 -8.94 -3.87
CA ASP A 212 -0.73 -8.70 -4.86
C ASP A 212 0.69 -9.05 -4.36
N ILE A 213 1.06 -10.33 -4.51
CA ILE A 213 2.37 -10.84 -4.09
C ILE A 213 3.53 -10.16 -4.85
N TYR A 214 3.31 -9.73 -6.10
CA TYR A 214 4.35 -9.05 -6.88
C TYR A 214 4.65 -7.67 -6.31
N ALA A 215 3.62 -6.93 -5.86
CA ALA A 215 3.80 -5.67 -5.16
C ALA A 215 4.59 -5.87 -3.86
N HIS A 216 4.28 -6.90 -3.08
CA HIS A 216 4.97 -7.16 -1.81
C HIS A 216 6.46 -7.46 -2.00
N ILE A 217 6.80 -8.37 -2.92
CA ILE A 217 8.19 -8.72 -3.23
C ILE A 217 8.93 -7.53 -3.82
N GLY A 218 8.32 -6.83 -4.77
CA GLY A 218 8.88 -5.64 -5.39
C GLY A 218 9.20 -4.55 -4.38
N GLY A 219 8.23 -4.25 -3.50
CA GLY A 219 8.39 -3.30 -2.42
C GLY A 219 9.52 -3.67 -1.45
N ALA A 220 9.58 -4.92 -1.01
CA ALA A 220 10.62 -5.42 -0.11
C ALA A 220 12.02 -5.26 -0.72
N ILE A 221 12.20 -5.62 -1.99
CA ILE A 221 13.49 -5.49 -2.69
C ILE A 221 13.91 -4.03 -2.79
N VAL A 222 13.02 -3.16 -3.28
CA VAL A 222 13.32 -1.74 -3.46
C VAL A 222 13.60 -1.05 -2.14
N GLY A 223 12.78 -1.31 -1.11
CA GLY A 223 12.98 -0.75 0.22
C GLY A 223 14.29 -1.19 0.88
N GLY A 224 14.69 -2.44 0.69
CA GLY A 224 15.99 -2.95 1.14
C GLY A 224 17.17 -2.24 0.45
N ILE A 225 17.11 -2.09 -0.87
CA ILE A 225 18.12 -1.36 -1.66
C ILE A 225 18.20 0.10 -1.22
N LEU A 226 17.05 0.77 -1.04
CA LEU A 226 17.00 2.16 -0.58
C LEU A 226 17.57 2.30 0.84
N ALA A 227 17.27 1.37 1.75
CA ALA A 227 17.82 1.39 3.09
C ALA A 227 19.35 1.27 3.08
N PHE A 228 19.90 0.39 2.23
CA PHE A 228 21.34 0.29 2.01
C PHE A 228 21.93 1.59 1.47
N ALA A 229 21.36 2.12 0.38
CA ALA A 229 21.86 3.31 -0.29
C ALA A 229 21.77 4.57 0.59
N LEU A 230 20.72 4.68 1.40
CA LEU A 230 20.48 5.84 2.27
C LEU A 230 21.13 5.75 3.66
N ASN A 231 21.69 4.60 4.04
CA ASN A 231 22.35 4.37 5.33
C ASN A 231 23.83 4.80 5.32
N VAL A 232 24.18 5.83 4.60
CA VAL A 232 25.55 6.34 4.48
C VAL A 232 25.83 7.36 5.58
N ARG A 233 26.96 7.21 6.31
CA ARG A 233 27.41 8.13 7.38
C ARG A 233 27.39 9.60 6.99
N LYS A 234 27.69 9.92 5.73
CA LYS A 234 27.70 11.30 5.21
C LYS A 234 26.35 12.02 5.40
N TRP A 235 25.26 11.27 5.52
CA TRP A 235 23.89 11.79 5.66
C TRP A 235 23.41 11.90 7.12
N GLU A 236 24.18 11.48 8.10
CA GLU A 236 23.78 11.55 9.52
C GLU A 236 23.53 12.99 9.98
N ARG A 237 24.30 13.96 9.47
CA ARG A 237 24.11 15.39 9.79
C ARG A 237 22.74 15.93 9.38
N PHE A 238 22.07 15.29 8.41
CA PHE A 238 20.77 15.72 7.91
C PHE A 238 19.61 15.10 8.69
N ARG A 239 19.86 14.05 9.48
CA ARG A 239 18.84 13.30 10.21
C ARG A 239 18.04 14.17 11.17
N GLU A 240 18.71 15.06 11.90
CA GLU A 240 18.11 15.92 12.93
C GLU A 240 17.93 17.36 12.47
N ASN A 241 18.29 17.68 11.25
CA ASN A 241 18.16 19.03 10.72
C ASN A 241 16.68 19.38 10.53
N LYS A 242 16.25 20.49 11.17
CA LYS A 242 14.85 20.96 11.15
C LYS A 242 14.35 21.22 9.72
N PHE A 243 15.18 21.76 8.84
CA PHE A 243 14.83 22.02 7.45
C PHE A 243 14.42 20.73 6.72
N PHE A 244 15.24 19.68 6.76
CA PHE A 244 14.93 18.41 6.11
C PHE A 244 13.73 17.70 6.74
N LYS A 245 13.50 17.91 8.03
CA LYS A 245 12.31 17.39 8.71
C LYS A 245 11.03 18.07 8.23
N VAL A 246 11.05 19.40 8.14
CA VAL A 246 9.91 20.18 7.61
C VAL A 246 9.67 19.83 6.15
N LEU A 247 10.71 19.76 5.33
CA LEU A 247 10.62 19.34 3.93
C LEU A 247 10.00 17.96 3.78
N ALA A 248 10.39 16.99 4.61
CA ALA A 248 9.83 15.65 4.60
C ALA A 248 8.33 15.65 4.92
N ILE A 249 7.94 16.39 5.93
CA ILE A 249 6.53 16.52 6.33
C ILE A 249 5.72 17.15 5.19
N MET A 250 6.21 18.25 4.61
CA MET A 250 5.56 18.92 3.49
C MET A 250 5.42 17.99 2.27
N LEU A 251 6.49 17.28 1.89
CA LEU A 251 6.45 16.31 0.80
C LEU A 251 5.46 15.19 1.09
N THR A 252 5.45 14.65 2.29
CA THR A 252 4.50 13.61 2.68
C THR A 252 3.06 14.09 2.56
N ILE A 253 2.76 15.28 3.07
CA ILE A 253 1.42 15.87 2.99
C ILE A 253 1.01 16.12 1.54
N ILE A 254 1.88 16.74 0.74
CA ILE A 254 1.60 17.04 -0.67
C ILE A 254 1.34 15.75 -1.45
N LEU A 255 2.22 14.75 -1.35
CA LEU A 255 2.06 13.49 -2.05
C LEU A 255 0.81 12.73 -1.59
N SER A 256 0.46 12.80 -0.30
CA SER A 256 -0.77 12.20 0.22
C SER A 256 -2.02 12.91 -0.32
N ILE A 257 -2.03 14.24 -0.37
CA ILE A 257 -3.16 15.01 -0.93
C ILE A 257 -3.32 14.70 -2.42
N ILE A 258 -2.23 14.67 -3.19
CA ILE A 258 -2.28 14.30 -4.61
C ILE A 258 -2.81 12.87 -4.75
N GLY A 259 -2.27 11.90 -4.01
CA GLY A 259 -2.71 10.50 -4.09
C GLY A 259 -4.19 10.32 -3.75
N ILE A 260 -4.68 10.95 -2.70
CA ILE A 260 -6.10 10.89 -2.32
C ILE A 260 -6.97 11.62 -3.38
N GLY A 261 -6.51 12.76 -3.90
CA GLY A 261 -7.23 13.48 -4.95
C GLY A 261 -7.34 12.71 -6.26
N GLU A 262 -6.26 12.05 -6.68
CA GLU A 262 -6.23 11.19 -7.87
C GLU A 262 -6.98 9.86 -7.68
N ALA A 263 -7.31 9.49 -6.45
CA ALA A 263 -8.09 8.28 -6.19
C ALA A 263 -9.51 8.34 -6.76
N GLY A 264 -9.94 9.53 -7.18
CA GLY A 264 -11.26 9.72 -7.80
C GLY A 264 -12.42 9.35 -6.86
N ILE A 265 -12.18 9.40 -5.53
CA ILE A 265 -13.21 9.08 -4.54
C ILE A 265 -14.37 10.06 -4.72
N GLY A 266 -15.55 9.51 -5.10
CA GLY A 266 -16.73 10.30 -5.43
C GLY A 266 -16.82 10.74 -6.91
N LYS A 267 -15.89 10.35 -7.78
CA LYS A 267 -16.08 10.41 -9.22
C LYS A 267 -16.60 9.04 -9.67
N THR A 268 -17.75 9.04 -10.30
CA THR A 268 -18.21 7.87 -11.05
C THR A 268 -17.45 7.81 -12.38
N ALA A 269 -17.26 6.63 -12.93
CA ALA A 269 -16.68 6.48 -14.28
C ALA A 269 -17.51 7.25 -15.35
N ALA A 270 -18.79 7.50 -15.04
CA ALA A 270 -19.69 8.34 -15.82
C ALA A 270 -19.30 9.84 -15.85
N ASP A 271 -18.41 10.30 -14.96
CA ASP A 271 -17.99 11.72 -14.92
C ASP A 271 -16.88 12.04 -15.94
N LEU A 272 -16.38 11.06 -16.68
CA LEU A 272 -15.44 11.26 -17.78
C LEU A 272 -16.18 11.13 -19.11
N PRO A 273 -16.44 12.23 -19.83
CA PRO A 273 -17.07 12.17 -21.15
C PRO A 273 -16.16 11.40 -22.11
N ASP A 274 -16.56 10.21 -22.49
CA ASP A 274 -15.89 9.41 -23.50
C ASP A 274 -16.91 9.11 -24.62
N LYS A 275 -16.64 9.64 -25.81
CA LYS A 275 -17.50 9.45 -26.98
C LYS A 275 -17.85 8.00 -27.29
N ARG A 276 -17.00 7.06 -26.88
CA ARG A 276 -17.22 5.61 -27.07
C ARG A 276 -18.34 5.09 -26.16
N ILE A 277 -18.43 5.64 -24.93
CA ILE A 277 -19.52 5.31 -23.99
C ILE A 277 -20.85 5.83 -24.54
N ASP A 278 -20.87 7.10 -24.96
CA ASP A 278 -22.06 7.72 -25.53
C ASP A 278 -22.51 6.94 -26.78
N PHE A 279 -21.55 6.56 -27.64
CA PHE A 279 -21.83 5.76 -28.83
C PHE A 279 -22.51 4.43 -28.48
N ILE A 280 -22.01 3.66 -27.50
CA ILE A 280 -22.63 2.38 -27.10
C ILE A 280 -23.98 2.60 -26.43
N LYS A 281 -24.11 3.62 -25.58
CA LYS A 281 -25.39 3.92 -24.91
C LYS A 281 -26.52 4.23 -25.90
N GLU A 282 -26.19 4.80 -27.06
CA GLU A 282 -27.16 5.13 -28.11
C GLU A 282 -27.49 3.95 -29.03
N GLN A 283 -26.73 2.83 -28.99
CA GLN A 283 -27.04 1.67 -29.81
C GLN A 283 -28.21 0.88 -29.24
N THR A 284 -29.07 0.35 -30.13
CA THR A 284 -30.18 -0.51 -29.75
C THR A 284 -29.67 -1.91 -29.33
N VAL A 285 -30.32 -2.53 -28.33
CA VAL A 285 -29.97 -3.87 -27.85
C VAL A 285 -30.24 -4.91 -28.94
N PHE A 286 -31.36 -4.79 -29.65
CA PHE A 286 -31.74 -5.63 -30.79
C PHE A 286 -32.17 -4.76 -31.96
N GLU A 287 -32.05 -5.30 -33.20
CA GLU A 287 -32.42 -4.59 -34.41
C GLU A 287 -33.93 -4.28 -34.49
N ASP A 288 -34.76 -5.11 -33.86
CA ASP A 288 -36.23 -5.04 -33.88
C ASP A 288 -36.80 -4.34 -32.60
N ASP A 289 -35.96 -3.81 -31.74
CA ASP A 289 -36.35 -3.17 -30.48
C ASP A 289 -35.74 -1.76 -30.39
N ASP A 290 -36.55 -0.77 -29.97
CA ASP A 290 -36.08 0.61 -29.82
C ASP A 290 -35.28 0.85 -28.52
N THR A 291 -35.19 -0.14 -27.64
CA THR A 291 -34.46 -0.04 -26.37
C THR A 291 -32.97 0.10 -26.62
N THR A 292 -32.36 1.18 -26.16
CA THR A 292 -30.93 1.38 -26.25
C THR A 292 -30.21 0.69 -25.07
N TYR A 293 -28.90 0.40 -25.24
CA TYR A 293 -28.11 -0.14 -24.13
C TYR A 293 -28.10 0.80 -22.91
N GLY A 294 -28.04 2.12 -23.15
CA GLY A 294 -28.09 3.10 -22.08
C GLY A 294 -29.39 3.01 -21.29
N GLU A 295 -30.53 3.14 -21.97
CA GLU A 295 -31.85 3.13 -21.33
C GLU A 295 -32.16 1.77 -20.68
N GLY A 296 -31.90 0.68 -21.38
CA GLY A 296 -32.21 -0.67 -20.89
C GLY A 296 -31.40 -1.05 -19.67
N LEU A 297 -30.09 -0.84 -19.69
CA LEU A 297 -29.22 -1.20 -18.58
C LEU A 297 -29.40 -0.26 -17.37
N ASP A 298 -29.59 1.04 -17.59
CA ASP A 298 -29.85 2.01 -16.52
C ASP A 298 -31.20 1.73 -15.78
N LEU A 299 -32.18 1.12 -16.49
CA LEU A 299 -33.47 0.70 -15.90
C LEU A 299 -33.44 -0.67 -15.24
N PHE A 300 -32.60 -1.57 -15.73
CA PHE A 300 -32.54 -2.95 -15.28
C PHE A 300 -31.56 -3.18 -14.15
N CYS A 301 -30.45 -2.42 -14.15
CA CYS A 301 -29.37 -2.56 -13.20
C CYS A 301 -29.39 -1.41 -12.17
N THR A 302 -28.70 -1.63 -11.06
CA THR A 302 -28.35 -0.64 -10.04
C THR A 302 -26.84 -0.55 -9.94
N ASP A 303 -26.33 0.56 -9.41
CA ASP A 303 -24.89 0.81 -9.27
C ASP A 303 -24.14 0.62 -10.60
N GLU A 304 -24.76 1.16 -11.67
CA GLU A 304 -24.24 1.06 -13.04
C GLU A 304 -22.99 1.92 -13.24
N HIS A 305 -21.97 1.33 -13.88
CA HIS A 305 -20.75 2.04 -14.23
C HIS A 305 -20.37 1.72 -15.67
N TRP A 306 -20.05 2.79 -16.41
CA TRP A 306 -19.57 2.72 -17.77
C TRP A 306 -18.12 3.19 -17.82
N THR A 307 -17.24 2.40 -18.40
CA THR A 307 -15.82 2.76 -18.58
C THR A 307 -15.39 2.48 -20.01
N ALA A 308 -14.48 3.31 -20.55
CA ALA A 308 -13.88 3.06 -21.84
C ALA A 308 -12.37 3.04 -21.72
N PHE A 309 -11.74 2.07 -22.38
CA PHE A 309 -10.28 1.92 -22.39
C PHE A 309 -9.82 1.26 -23.70
N THR A 310 -8.53 1.34 -23.98
CA THR A 310 -7.93 0.60 -25.10
C THR A 310 -7.22 -0.62 -24.54
N SER A 311 -7.53 -1.82 -25.07
CA SER A 311 -6.93 -3.09 -24.66
C SER A 311 -5.46 -3.17 -25.07
N THR A 312 -4.75 -4.17 -24.56
CA THR A 312 -3.35 -4.44 -24.92
C THR A 312 -3.16 -4.79 -26.38
N ASP A 313 -4.17 -5.37 -27.01
CA ASP A 313 -4.18 -5.71 -28.43
C ASP A 313 -4.50 -4.51 -29.33
N GLY A 314 -4.75 -3.34 -28.69
CA GLY A 314 -5.06 -2.09 -29.39
C GLY A 314 -6.54 -1.91 -29.70
N ASP A 315 -7.41 -2.76 -29.15
CA ASP A 315 -8.87 -2.62 -29.32
C ASP A 315 -9.44 -1.61 -28.34
N ASP A 316 -10.30 -0.75 -28.84
CA ASP A 316 -11.09 0.14 -28.01
C ASP A 316 -12.29 -0.62 -27.41
N ILE A 317 -12.36 -0.63 -26.09
CA ILE A 317 -13.37 -1.35 -25.30
C ILE A 317 -14.21 -0.34 -24.52
N VAL A 318 -15.52 -0.56 -24.53
CA VAL A 318 -16.46 0.03 -23.57
C VAL A 318 -16.93 -1.09 -22.65
N GLU A 319 -16.80 -0.88 -21.37
CA GLU A 319 -17.21 -1.83 -20.33
C GLU A 319 -18.35 -1.24 -19.52
N PHE A 320 -19.38 -2.05 -19.33
CA PHE A 320 -20.46 -1.83 -18.38
C PHE A 320 -20.36 -2.81 -17.24
N ASP A 321 -20.53 -2.35 -16.01
CA ASP A 321 -20.76 -3.19 -14.84
C ASP A 321 -21.90 -2.64 -13.98
N GLY A 322 -22.65 -3.53 -13.35
CA GLY A 322 -23.77 -3.17 -12.50
C GLY A 322 -24.31 -4.37 -11.74
N ASN A 323 -25.24 -4.10 -10.82
CA ASN A 323 -25.97 -5.12 -10.08
C ASN A 323 -27.38 -5.25 -10.62
N ALA A 324 -27.92 -6.47 -10.73
CA ALA A 324 -29.27 -6.71 -11.21
C ALA A 324 -29.98 -7.80 -10.41
N GLU A 325 -31.31 -7.73 -10.37
CA GLU A 325 -32.13 -8.87 -9.98
C GLU A 325 -32.51 -9.68 -11.23
N TYR A 326 -31.86 -10.84 -11.41
CA TYR A 326 -32.05 -11.67 -12.57
C TYR A 326 -32.44 -13.09 -12.16
N LYS A 327 -33.53 -13.63 -12.72
CA LYS A 327 -34.09 -14.96 -12.39
C LYS A 327 -34.29 -15.18 -10.88
N GLY A 328 -34.69 -14.13 -10.16
CA GLY A 328 -34.97 -14.17 -8.71
C GLY A 328 -33.72 -14.17 -7.81
N SER A 329 -32.56 -13.82 -8.33
CA SER A 329 -31.32 -13.71 -7.59
C SER A 329 -30.64 -12.39 -7.87
N GLN A 330 -29.94 -11.83 -6.85
CA GLN A 330 -29.06 -10.69 -7.06
C GLN A 330 -27.78 -11.17 -7.75
N VAL A 331 -27.42 -10.51 -8.84
CA VAL A 331 -26.26 -10.85 -9.65
C VAL A 331 -25.46 -9.60 -9.98
N THR A 332 -24.15 -9.77 -10.15
CA THR A 332 -23.29 -8.77 -10.77
C THR A 332 -23.18 -9.04 -12.26
N VAL A 333 -23.25 -7.99 -13.07
CA VAL A 333 -23.20 -8.07 -14.53
C VAL A 333 -21.99 -7.32 -15.03
N LEU A 334 -21.25 -7.91 -15.96
CA LEU A 334 -20.13 -7.29 -16.65
C LEU A 334 -20.29 -7.49 -18.16
N ILE A 335 -20.30 -6.38 -18.92
CA ILE A 335 -20.45 -6.41 -20.37
C ILE A 335 -19.31 -5.61 -21.00
N GLN A 336 -18.63 -6.18 -21.98
CA GLN A 336 -17.62 -5.47 -22.74
C GLN A 336 -18.02 -5.38 -24.22
N PHE A 337 -17.98 -4.19 -24.76
CA PHE A 337 -18.21 -3.88 -26.15
C PHE A 337 -16.88 -3.49 -26.80
N ARG A 338 -16.54 -4.15 -27.89
CA ARG A 338 -15.38 -3.81 -28.70
C ARG A 338 -15.79 -2.82 -29.77
N ILE A 339 -15.24 -1.63 -29.76
CA ILE A 339 -15.48 -0.60 -30.76
C ILE A 339 -14.70 -0.91 -32.04
N VAL A 340 -15.32 -0.70 -33.18
CA VAL A 340 -14.70 -0.85 -34.49
C VAL A 340 -14.60 0.54 -35.15
N GLY A 341 -13.42 0.88 -35.64
CA GLY A 341 -13.17 2.19 -36.23
C GLY A 341 -13.23 3.33 -35.23
N ASP A 342 -13.60 4.51 -35.67
CA ASP A 342 -13.79 5.71 -34.81
C ASP A 342 -15.26 5.85 -34.37
N CYS A 343 -15.78 4.83 -33.67
CA CYS A 343 -17.21 4.64 -33.34
C CYS A 343 -18.08 4.41 -34.58
N ASP A 344 -17.58 3.62 -35.53
CA ASP A 344 -18.33 3.28 -36.75
C ASP A 344 -19.25 2.04 -36.54
N ASP A 345 -18.81 1.11 -35.68
CA ASP A 345 -19.49 -0.14 -35.36
C ASP A 345 -19.02 -0.68 -34.02
N TYR A 346 -19.67 -1.72 -33.49
CA TYR A 346 -19.26 -2.39 -32.26
C TYR A 346 -19.56 -3.88 -32.30
N LYS A 347 -18.93 -4.64 -31.42
CA LYS A 347 -19.18 -6.07 -31.20
C LYS A 347 -19.22 -6.36 -29.70
N LEU A 348 -20.16 -7.20 -29.28
CA LEU A 348 -20.12 -7.74 -27.93
C LEU A 348 -18.86 -8.61 -27.77
N GLY A 349 -17.94 -8.14 -26.94
CA GLY A 349 -16.65 -8.80 -26.70
C GLY A 349 -16.71 -9.80 -25.56
N TYR A 350 -17.38 -9.43 -24.47
CA TYR A 350 -17.54 -10.27 -23.28
C TYR A 350 -18.88 -9.99 -22.59
N PHE A 351 -19.47 -11.04 -22.03
CA PHE A 351 -20.62 -10.95 -21.15
C PHE A 351 -20.44 -11.91 -19.97
N GLY A 352 -20.57 -11.43 -18.74
CA GLY A 352 -20.40 -12.22 -17.53
C GLY A 352 -21.46 -11.90 -16.48
N ILE A 353 -21.87 -12.93 -15.74
CA ILE A 353 -22.73 -12.85 -14.56
C ILE A 353 -21.99 -13.48 -13.39
N ASN A 354 -21.87 -12.77 -12.26
CA ASN A 354 -21.14 -13.19 -11.05
C ASN A 354 -19.72 -13.70 -11.39
N ASP A 355 -18.98 -12.93 -12.20
CA ASP A 355 -17.63 -13.24 -12.69
C ASP A 355 -17.52 -14.51 -13.55
N GLN A 356 -18.64 -15.08 -14.00
CA GLN A 356 -18.65 -16.23 -14.89
C GLN A 356 -19.09 -15.80 -16.29
N GLY A 357 -18.19 -15.98 -17.26
CA GLY A 357 -18.50 -15.73 -18.67
C GLY A 357 -19.70 -16.55 -19.13
N GLN A 358 -20.61 -15.92 -19.83
CA GLN A 358 -21.78 -16.54 -20.42
C GLN A 358 -21.56 -16.77 -21.92
N ASP A 359 -22.22 -17.77 -22.47
CA ASP A 359 -22.28 -17.96 -23.91
C ASP A 359 -23.26 -16.96 -24.59
N SER A 360 -23.30 -16.96 -25.91
CA SER A 360 -24.16 -16.06 -26.66
C SER A 360 -25.63 -16.18 -26.28
N ARG A 361 -26.09 -17.37 -25.88
CA ARG A 361 -27.47 -17.63 -25.47
C ARG A 361 -27.76 -16.98 -24.11
N GLY A 362 -26.83 -17.13 -23.16
CA GLY A 362 -26.96 -16.49 -21.84
C GLY A 362 -26.95 -14.97 -21.93
N ALA A 363 -26.16 -14.42 -22.86
CA ALA A 363 -26.17 -12.98 -23.13
C ALA A 363 -27.50 -12.54 -23.74
N THR A 364 -28.04 -13.27 -24.75
CA THR A 364 -29.32 -12.94 -25.36
C THR A 364 -30.48 -13.03 -24.34
N ASP A 365 -30.56 -14.10 -23.56
CA ASP A 365 -31.59 -14.26 -22.52
C ASP A 365 -31.60 -13.12 -21.51
N PHE A 366 -30.43 -12.61 -21.16
CA PHE A 366 -30.30 -11.45 -20.26
C PHE A 366 -30.78 -10.17 -20.93
N MET A 367 -30.35 -9.92 -22.16
CA MET A 367 -30.73 -8.72 -22.90
C MET A 367 -32.22 -8.68 -23.24
N GLU A 368 -32.86 -9.86 -23.49
CA GLU A 368 -34.32 -9.95 -23.62
C GLU A 368 -35.02 -9.48 -22.34
N ALA A 369 -34.52 -9.89 -21.15
CA ALA A 369 -35.08 -9.46 -19.87
C ALA A 369 -34.86 -7.93 -19.64
N VAL A 370 -33.77 -7.36 -20.13
CA VAL A 370 -33.52 -5.91 -20.13
C VAL A 370 -34.57 -5.17 -20.96
N CYS A 371 -34.81 -5.61 -22.21
CA CYS A 371 -35.79 -5.01 -23.09
C CYS A 371 -37.22 -5.17 -22.57
N GLU A 372 -37.59 -6.37 -22.05
CA GLU A 372 -38.91 -6.61 -21.44
C GLU A 372 -39.16 -5.62 -20.27
N ARG A 373 -38.15 -5.31 -19.48
CA ARG A 373 -38.28 -4.35 -18.37
C ARG A 373 -38.46 -2.92 -18.87
N ALA A 374 -37.72 -2.52 -19.92
CA ALA A 374 -37.84 -1.20 -20.52
C ALA A 374 -39.22 -1.01 -21.18
N GLY A 375 -39.76 -2.03 -21.86
CA GLY A 375 -41.06 -1.98 -22.49
C GLY A 375 -42.29 -1.99 -21.56
N GLN A 376 -42.06 -2.15 -20.24
CA GLN A 376 -43.12 -2.11 -19.21
C GLN A 376 -43.35 -0.69 -18.63
N GLN A 377 -42.56 0.30 -19.02
CA GLN A 377 -42.74 1.71 -18.66
C GLN A 377 -43.36 2.54 -19.80
#